data_8dde7edc78927047b775cff8bbf762f5
#
_entry.id   8dde7edc78927047b775cff8bbf762f5
#
_cell.length_a   1.000
_cell.length_b   1.000
_cell.length_c   1.000
_cell.angle_alpha   90.00
_cell.angle_beta   90.00
_cell.angle_gamma   90.00
#
_symmetry.space_group_name_H-M   'P 1'
#
loop_
_entity.id
_entity.type
_entity.pdbx_description
1 polymer ?
#
loop_
_entity_poly.entity_id
_entity_poly.type
_entity_poly.pdbx_seq_one_letter_code
_entity_poly.pdbx_strand_id
1 'polypeptide(L)'
;MTDVTGMNDVTGISDVAGTTGTAKGTNVTPSDPPADAGAVFNLLGGLVAAQVLGALAELHIPDHLADGALTAEEVAERAGSHPQTTYRLMRAASSLGMLDHQGQHRFRLTGLGRLLRSDVPGSMRSMALVQTSPGHWQSWAHFTEAVRQGSTQTKKALGMDLFEYFARPENSAEAALFSQAMGNMSGLVTQGAVAALSTAGVSTVVDVGGAHGDFVLALMEADPELSGQVLDLPHAVDGARAEAEKRGLSDRFSAVAGDFFQEVPSADLYLVKTILHDWDDAQCVTILRSCRSAVNEGGRALVVELVVGELGRPDFATVSDMAMLAMTNGRERDLTEFDAVFTAAGWRRSKTYPVGGGYFGMELVAV
;
A
#
# COMPACT_ATOMS: atom_id res chain seq x y z
N MET A 1 20.47 -25.51 -7.82
CA MET A 1 20.70 -25.17 -6.41
C MET A 1 21.52 -23.90 -6.39
N THR A 2 20.89 -22.76 -6.52
CA THR A 2 21.50 -21.44 -6.38
C THR A 2 20.77 -20.74 -5.24
N ASP A 3 21.58 -20.37 -4.29
CA ASP A 3 21.26 -19.78 -3.00
C ASP A 3 20.44 -18.49 -3.16
N VAL A 4 19.21 -18.45 -2.68
CA VAL A 4 18.31 -17.28 -2.66
C VAL A 4 18.25 -16.76 -1.21
N THR A 5 19.41 -16.38 -0.67
CA THR A 5 19.51 -15.70 0.63
C THR A 5 20.01 -14.26 0.42
N GLY A 6 19.18 -13.41 -0.19
CA GLY A 6 19.59 -12.03 -0.48
C GLY A 6 18.45 -11.03 -0.63
N MET A 7 17.28 -11.28 -0.04
CA MET A 7 16.14 -10.36 -0.18
C MET A 7 15.42 -10.13 1.16
N ASN A 8 16.15 -9.65 2.16
CA ASN A 8 15.59 -9.20 3.43
C ASN A 8 16.18 -7.84 3.82
N ASP A 9 16.01 -6.81 2.98
CA ASP A 9 16.28 -5.44 3.42
C ASP A 9 15.50 -4.43 2.56
N VAL A 10 14.17 -4.41 2.71
CA VAL A 10 13.32 -3.36 2.16
C VAL A 10 13.02 -2.29 3.22
N THR A 11 13.67 -2.33 4.38
CA THR A 11 13.59 -1.28 5.40
C THR A 11 14.71 -0.26 5.21
N GLY A 12 14.78 0.38 4.05
CA GLY A 12 15.70 1.49 3.78
C GLY A 12 15.47 2.75 4.66
N ILE A 13 14.59 2.65 5.67
CA ILE A 13 14.47 3.65 6.74
C ILE A 13 15.40 3.30 7.92
N SER A 14 15.91 2.07 8.03
CA SER A 14 16.75 1.62 9.14
C SER A 14 18.21 2.05 9.07
N ASP A 15 18.74 2.44 7.92
CA ASP A 15 20.13 2.87 7.80
C ASP A 15 20.41 4.34 8.18
N VAL A 16 19.41 5.08 8.63
CA VAL A 16 19.62 6.40 9.24
C VAL A 16 20.05 6.30 10.72
N ALA A 17 20.05 5.10 11.32
CA ALA A 17 20.45 4.85 12.71
C ALA A 17 21.49 3.72 12.79
N GLY A 18 22.52 3.74 11.98
CA GLY A 18 23.56 2.73 11.98
C GLY A 18 24.77 3.08 12.81
N THR A 19 24.82 2.67 14.05
CA THR A 19 26.04 2.10 14.66
C THR A 19 25.61 1.29 15.90
N THR A 20 25.65 -0.04 15.80
CA THR A 20 25.54 -0.96 16.94
C THR A 20 26.82 -0.88 17.76
N GLY A 21 26.86 0.00 18.73
CA GLY A 21 27.81 -0.02 19.85
C GLY A 21 27.10 -0.59 21.07
N THR A 22 27.66 -1.68 21.64
CA THR A 22 27.26 -2.28 22.92
C THR A 22 27.08 -1.21 23.99
N ALA A 23 25.87 -1.06 24.51
CA ALA A 23 25.53 -0.11 25.55
C ALA A 23 26.23 -0.45 26.86
N LYS A 24 27.37 0.19 27.13
CA LYS A 24 27.82 0.51 28.48
C LYS A 24 27.17 1.85 28.82
N GLY A 25 26.40 1.87 29.92
CA GLY A 25 25.76 3.09 30.40
C GLY A 25 26.79 4.23 30.57
N THR A 26 26.72 5.18 29.68
CA THR A 26 27.43 6.47 29.82
C THR A 26 26.36 7.52 30.06
N ASN A 27 26.50 8.23 31.17
CA ASN A 27 25.79 9.48 31.42
C ASN A 27 25.99 10.36 30.20
N VAL A 28 24.96 10.55 29.42
CA VAL A 28 24.94 11.51 28.32
C VAL A 28 24.98 12.90 28.95
N THR A 29 26.13 13.52 28.91
CA THR A 29 26.26 14.95 29.18
C THR A 29 25.53 15.75 28.09
N PRO A 30 24.88 16.91 28.37
CA PRO A 30 24.06 17.64 27.43
C PRO A 30 24.88 18.40 26.34
N SER A 31 25.89 17.80 25.74
CA SER A 31 26.84 18.45 24.84
C SER A 31 26.86 17.96 23.39
N ASP A 32 25.91 17.09 22.95
CA ASP A 32 25.84 16.67 21.55
C ASP A 32 24.53 17.11 20.82
N PRO A 33 24.22 18.43 20.79
CA PRO A 33 23.07 18.92 20.00
C PRO A 33 23.19 18.80 18.48
N PRO A 34 24.38 18.75 17.83
CA PRO A 34 24.45 18.76 16.37
C PRO A 34 23.99 17.47 15.70
N ALA A 35 24.24 16.29 16.29
CA ALA A 35 23.89 15.00 15.70
C ALA A 35 22.36 14.76 15.72
N ASP A 36 21.72 15.04 16.84
CA ASP A 36 20.26 14.87 17.02
C ASP A 36 19.47 15.88 16.18
N ALA A 37 19.92 17.13 16.11
CA ALA A 37 19.30 18.14 15.25
C ALA A 37 19.40 17.78 13.76
N GLY A 38 20.53 17.20 13.33
CA GLY A 38 20.71 16.70 11.97
C GLY A 38 19.75 15.54 11.64
N ALA A 39 19.55 14.62 12.57
CA ALA A 39 18.61 13.52 12.41
C ALA A 39 17.16 14.01 12.25
N VAL A 40 16.73 14.94 13.11
CA VAL A 40 15.39 15.57 12.98
C VAL A 40 15.26 16.32 11.65
N PHE A 41 16.28 17.03 11.22
CA PHE A 41 16.27 17.74 9.94
C PHE A 41 16.13 16.78 8.75
N ASN A 42 16.78 15.63 8.80
CA ASN A 42 16.64 14.58 7.78
C ASN A 42 15.22 14.02 7.73
N LEU A 43 14.57 13.78 8.89
CA LEU A 43 13.16 13.35 8.94
C LEU A 43 12.23 14.40 8.32
N LEU A 44 12.43 15.69 8.61
CA LEU A 44 11.67 16.78 7.98
C LEU A 44 11.92 16.88 6.48
N GLY A 45 13.10 16.47 6.02
CA GLY A 45 13.46 16.36 4.60
C GLY A 45 12.61 15.36 3.80
N GLY A 46 11.91 14.44 4.48
CA GLY A 46 10.99 13.47 3.85
C GLY A 46 9.90 14.13 3.01
N LEU A 47 9.41 15.29 3.46
CA LEU A 47 8.47 16.11 2.68
C LEU A 47 9.04 16.53 1.32
N VAL A 48 10.29 17.03 1.31
CA VAL A 48 10.96 17.46 0.09
C VAL A 48 11.26 16.25 -0.80
N ALA A 49 11.68 15.14 -0.20
CA ALA A 49 11.93 13.90 -0.95
C ALA A 49 10.67 13.41 -1.67
N ALA A 50 9.52 13.37 -0.99
CA ALA A 50 8.24 12.98 -1.60
C ALA A 50 7.89 13.88 -2.81
N GLN A 51 8.04 15.21 -2.68
CA GLN A 51 7.79 16.15 -3.78
C GLN A 51 8.77 15.98 -4.94
N VAL A 52 10.04 15.67 -4.69
CA VAL A 52 11.03 15.37 -5.74
C VAL A 52 10.62 14.10 -6.48
N LEU A 53 10.25 13.02 -5.78
CA LEU A 53 9.82 11.76 -6.41
C LEU A 53 8.53 11.94 -7.23
N GLY A 54 7.54 12.68 -6.69
CA GLY A 54 6.32 13.02 -7.42
C GLY A 54 6.61 13.81 -8.70
N ALA A 55 7.46 14.82 -8.64
CA ALA A 55 7.85 15.61 -9.81
C ALA A 55 8.63 14.78 -10.86
N LEU A 56 9.50 13.86 -10.44
CA LEU A 56 10.17 12.93 -11.36
C LEU A 56 9.16 12.04 -12.09
N ALA A 57 8.18 11.52 -11.35
CA ALA A 57 7.12 10.66 -11.87
C ALA A 57 6.17 11.42 -12.82
N GLU A 58 5.76 12.63 -12.43
CA GLU A 58 4.87 13.48 -13.23
C GLU A 58 5.51 13.88 -14.57
N LEU A 59 6.78 14.27 -14.54
CA LEU A 59 7.54 14.67 -15.72
C LEU A 59 8.10 13.48 -16.51
N HIS A 60 7.77 12.24 -16.15
CA HIS A 60 8.26 11.03 -16.80
C HIS A 60 9.80 10.96 -16.94
N ILE A 61 10.54 11.61 -16.03
CA ILE A 61 12.01 11.65 -16.12
C ILE A 61 12.62 10.25 -16.11
N PRO A 62 12.16 9.28 -15.27
CA PRO A 62 12.67 7.91 -15.32
C PRO A 62 12.43 7.22 -16.65
N ASP A 63 11.31 7.46 -17.33
CA ASP A 63 11.01 6.88 -18.63
C ASP A 63 11.91 7.48 -19.72
N HIS A 64 12.18 8.78 -19.68
CA HIS A 64 13.11 9.43 -20.61
C HIS A 64 14.55 8.91 -20.49
N LEU A 65 14.94 8.46 -19.30
CA LEU A 65 16.28 7.89 -19.01
C LEU A 65 16.35 6.35 -19.16
N ALA A 66 15.28 5.72 -19.67
CA ALA A 66 15.19 4.26 -19.77
C ALA A 66 16.36 3.64 -20.58
N ASP A 67 16.71 4.28 -21.70
CA ASP A 67 17.67 3.79 -22.67
C ASP A 67 19.12 4.24 -22.39
N GLY A 68 19.33 5.06 -21.37
CA GLY A 68 20.69 5.51 -21.02
C GLY A 68 20.76 6.91 -20.42
N ALA A 69 22.00 7.41 -20.35
CA ALA A 69 22.27 8.72 -19.76
C ALA A 69 21.92 9.86 -20.73
N LEU A 70 21.19 10.85 -20.24
CA LEU A 70 20.86 12.10 -20.92
C LEU A 70 21.35 13.31 -20.14
N THR A 71 21.53 14.43 -20.81
CA THR A 71 21.73 15.72 -20.13
C THR A 71 20.42 16.22 -19.58
N ALA A 72 20.48 17.12 -18.62
CA ALA A 72 19.28 17.74 -18.07
C ALA A 72 18.53 18.59 -19.13
N GLU A 73 19.21 19.15 -20.10
CA GLU A 73 18.67 19.89 -21.23
C GLU A 73 17.89 18.95 -22.17
N GLU A 74 18.47 17.77 -22.52
CA GLU A 74 17.79 16.74 -23.32
C GLU A 74 16.53 16.21 -22.63
N VAL A 75 16.58 16.00 -21.30
CA VAL A 75 15.41 15.59 -20.50
C VAL A 75 14.36 16.69 -20.46
N ALA A 76 14.76 17.94 -20.26
CA ALA A 76 13.85 19.07 -20.21
C ALA A 76 13.08 19.26 -21.54
N GLU A 77 13.76 19.09 -22.67
CA GLU A 77 13.12 19.13 -24.00
C GLU A 77 12.05 18.04 -24.14
N ARG A 78 12.37 16.78 -23.74
CA ARG A 78 11.43 15.64 -23.80
C ARG A 78 10.25 15.80 -22.87
N ALA A 79 10.49 16.32 -21.67
CA ALA A 79 9.49 16.53 -20.63
C ALA A 79 8.67 17.82 -20.80
N GLY A 80 9.01 18.67 -21.76
CA GLY A 80 8.37 19.98 -21.92
C GLY A 80 8.59 20.90 -20.72
N SER A 81 9.74 20.80 -20.04
CA SER A 81 10.03 21.48 -18.78
C SER A 81 11.18 22.51 -18.93
N HIS A 82 11.37 23.37 -17.92
CA HIS A 82 12.41 24.41 -18.00
C HIS A 82 13.80 23.80 -17.69
N PRO A 83 14.81 23.93 -18.57
CA PRO A 83 16.08 23.22 -18.46
C PRO A 83 16.81 23.42 -17.13
N GLN A 84 16.94 24.68 -16.65
CA GLN A 84 17.66 24.97 -15.41
C GLN A 84 16.96 24.34 -14.18
N THR A 85 15.62 24.37 -14.11
CA THR A 85 14.90 23.79 -12.98
C THR A 85 14.85 22.25 -13.08
N THR A 86 14.80 21.69 -14.27
CA THR A 86 14.96 20.24 -14.50
C THR A 86 16.33 19.78 -14.04
N TYR A 87 17.41 20.50 -14.36
CA TYR A 87 18.73 20.18 -13.80
C TYR A 87 18.76 20.21 -12.28
N ARG A 88 18.12 21.20 -11.64
CA ARG A 88 18.03 21.25 -10.19
C ARG A 88 17.26 20.07 -9.60
N LEU A 89 16.15 19.66 -10.24
CA LEU A 89 15.37 18.49 -9.84
C LEU A 89 16.19 17.21 -9.97
N MET A 90 16.86 16.99 -11.12
CA MET A 90 17.68 15.81 -11.35
C MET A 90 18.89 15.74 -10.40
N ARG A 91 19.47 16.88 -10.04
CA ARG A 91 20.52 16.97 -9.02
C ARG A 91 20.02 16.59 -7.62
N ALA A 92 18.80 17.03 -7.24
CA ALA A 92 18.18 16.62 -5.98
C ALA A 92 17.85 15.10 -5.99
N ALA A 93 17.34 14.60 -7.11
CA ALA A 93 17.09 13.17 -7.31
C ALA A 93 18.38 12.32 -7.21
N SER A 94 19.51 12.84 -7.68
CA SER A 94 20.80 12.19 -7.52
C SER A 94 21.24 12.12 -6.05
N SER A 95 21.00 13.18 -5.28
CA SER A 95 21.26 13.20 -3.82
C SER A 95 20.37 12.22 -3.04
N LEU A 96 19.18 11.88 -3.58
CA LEU A 96 18.29 10.88 -3.04
C LEU A 96 18.57 9.46 -3.58
N GLY A 97 19.65 9.27 -4.35
CA GLY A 97 20.04 7.98 -4.90
C GLY A 97 19.20 7.48 -6.08
N MET A 98 18.26 8.29 -6.60
CA MET A 98 17.42 7.92 -7.74
C MET A 98 18.17 7.99 -9.08
N LEU A 99 19.07 8.95 -9.20
CA LEU A 99 19.88 9.17 -10.40
C LEU A 99 21.38 9.13 -10.06
N ASP A 100 22.17 8.66 -11.01
CA ASP A 100 23.62 8.67 -10.97
C ASP A 100 24.16 9.72 -11.92
N HIS A 101 24.93 10.69 -11.40
CA HIS A 101 25.51 11.79 -12.17
C HIS A 101 26.78 11.34 -12.90
N GLN A 102 26.79 11.48 -14.21
CA GLN A 102 27.85 11.04 -15.11
C GLN A 102 28.83 12.15 -15.57
N GLY A 103 28.77 13.31 -14.92
CA GLY A 103 29.50 14.52 -15.38
C GLY A 103 28.75 15.29 -16.46
N GLN A 104 29.13 16.53 -16.71
CA GLN A 104 28.57 17.39 -17.78
C GLN A 104 27.05 17.44 -17.78
N HIS A 105 26.41 17.55 -16.62
CA HIS A 105 24.93 17.55 -16.44
C HIS A 105 24.23 16.30 -16.99
N ARG A 106 24.95 15.20 -17.22
CA ARG A 106 24.36 13.92 -17.63
C ARG A 106 23.99 13.06 -16.43
N PHE A 107 22.85 12.43 -16.53
CA PHE A 107 22.33 11.54 -15.48
C PHE A 107 21.80 10.26 -16.09
N ARG A 108 21.89 9.18 -15.34
CA ARG A 108 21.26 7.89 -15.66
C ARG A 108 20.47 7.38 -14.47
N LEU A 109 19.58 6.41 -14.69
CA LEU A 109 18.86 5.75 -13.61
C LEU A 109 19.79 4.86 -12.78
N THR A 110 19.59 4.91 -11.46
CA THR A 110 20.05 3.88 -10.53
C THR A 110 19.05 2.70 -10.50
N GLY A 111 19.35 1.66 -9.70
CA GLY A 111 18.39 0.59 -9.40
C GLY A 111 17.09 1.13 -8.77
N LEU A 112 17.20 2.08 -7.81
CA LEU A 112 16.05 2.74 -7.20
C LEU A 112 15.28 3.59 -8.19
N GLY A 113 15.97 4.39 -9.01
CA GLY A 113 15.32 5.23 -10.00
C GLY A 113 14.52 4.47 -11.05
N ARG A 114 14.92 3.24 -11.38
CA ARG A 114 14.16 2.37 -12.27
C ARG A 114 12.78 2.01 -11.76
N LEU A 115 12.60 1.93 -10.44
CA LEU A 115 11.29 1.65 -9.84
C LEU A 115 10.26 2.77 -10.06
N LEU A 116 10.67 3.96 -10.52
CA LEU A 116 9.73 5.03 -10.91
C LEU A 116 9.39 5.03 -12.40
N ARG A 117 9.86 4.07 -13.19
CA ARG A 117 9.44 3.92 -14.59
C ARG A 117 8.01 3.41 -14.67
N SER A 118 7.30 3.81 -15.74
CA SER A 118 5.92 3.41 -15.97
C SER A 118 5.76 1.97 -16.45
N ASP A 119 6.82 1.38 -17.03
CA ASP A 119 6.82 0.11 -17.78
C ASP A 119 7.49 -1.06 -17.05
N VAL A 120 7.79 -0.93 -15.75
CA VAL A 120 8.44 -1.99 -14.97
C VAL A 120 7.45 -2.66 -14.01
N PRO A 121 7.57 -3.99 -13.81
CA PRO A 121 6.82 -4.68 -12.76
C PRO A 121 7.16 -4.10 -11.38
N GLY A 122 6.14 -3.93 -10.53
CA GLY A 122 6.33 -3.37 -9.19
C GLY A 122 6.69 -1.87 -9.19
N SER A 123 6.34 -1.14 -10.26
CA SER A 123 6.57 0.30 -10.35
C SER A 123 5.97 1.06 -9.16
N MET A 124 6.78 1.91 -8.56
CA MET A 124 6.38 2.84 -7.49
C MET A 124 5.93 4.20 -8.03
N ARG A 125 5.84 4.35 -9.36
CA ARG A 125 5.47 5.61 -9.99
C ARG A 125 4.09 6.11 -9.52
N SER A 126 3.09 5.25 -9.57
CA SER A 126 1.73 5.62 -9.14
C SER A 126 1.70 5.99 -7.67
N MET A 127 2.45 5.31 -6.80
CA MET A 127 2.56 5.68 -5.40
C MET A 127 3.19 7.05 -5.19
N ALA A 128 4.28 7.37 -5.92
CA ALA A 128 4.90 8.69 -5.84
C ALA A 128 3.94 9.81 -6.28
N LEU A 129 3.12 9.56 -7.29
CA LEU A 129 2.10 10.50 -7.76
C LEU A 129 0.95 10.65 -6.75
N VAL A 130 0.44 9.55 -6.18
CA VAL A 130 -0.62 9.57 -5.16
C VAL A 130 -0.19 10.37 -3.94
N GLN A 131 1.02 10.16 -3.42
CA GLN A 131 1.53 10.89 -2.25
C GLN A 131 1.58 12.41 -2.44
N THR A 132 1.64 12.87 -3.69
CA THR A 132 1.69 14.31 -4.03
C THR A 132 0.39 14.82 -4.66
N SER A 133 -0.61 13.97 -4.84
CA SER A 133 -1.90 14.31 -5.42
C SER A 133 -2.75 15.17 -4.47
N PRO A 134 -3.72 15.93 -5.01
CA PRO A 134 -4.57 16.82 -4.22
C PRO A 134 -5.29 16.12 -3.06
N GLY A 135 -5.87 14.94 -3.28
CA GLY A 135 -6.60 14.19 -2.25
C GLY A 135 -5.73 13.86 -1.04
N HIS A 136 -4.51 13.37 -1.27
CA HIS A 136 -3.55 13.08 -0.20
C HIS A 136 -2.99 14.36 0.43
N TRP A 137 -2.45 15.25 -0.40
CA TRP A 137 -1.75 16.44 0.08
C TRP A 137 -2.62 17.37 0.93
N GLN A 138 -3.86 17.63 0.51
CA GLN A 138 -4.78 18.49 1.26
C GLN A 138 -5.22 17.84 2.57
N SER A 139 -5.39 16.51 2.63
CA SER A 139 -5.72 15.79 3.86
C SER A 139 -4.61 15.95 4.91
N TRP A 140 -3.34 15.79 4.51
CA TRP A 140 -2.20 16.00 5.41
C TRP A 140 -2.08 17.44 5.94
N ALA A 141 -2.55 18.45 5.21
CA ALA A 141 -2.54 19.84 5.68
C ALA A 141 -3.36 20.04 6.97
N HIS A 142 -4.32 19.15 7.26
CA HIS A 142 -5.17 19.16 8.45
C HIS A 142 -4.80 18.10 9.50
N PHE A 143 -3.65 17.43 9.36
CA PHE A 143 -3.28 16.29 10.21
C PHE A 143 -3.22 16.62 11.70
N THR A 144 -2.64 17.76 12.10
CA THR A 144 -2.61 18.17 13.52
C THR A 144 -4.02 18.32 14.10
N GLU A 145 -4.99 18.75 13.28
CA GLU A 145 -6.38 18.86 13.70
C GLU A 145 -7.02 17.47 13.83
N ALA A 146 -6.71 16.55 12.91
CA ALA A 146 -7.15 15.15 13.00
C ALA A 146 -6.68 14.51 14.32
N VAL A 147 -5.43 14.70 14.71
CA VAL A 147 -4.90 14.25 16.00
C VAL A 147 -5.65 14.85 17.19
N ARG A 148 -5.99 16.15 17.15
CA ARG A 148 -6.73 16.82 18.25
C ARG A 148 -8.17 16.33 18.38
N GLN A 149 -8.81 16.00 17.26
CA GLN A 149 -10.23 15.64 17.23
C GLN A 149 -10.46 14.12 17.26
N GLY A 150 -9.40 13.31 17.03
CA GLY A 150 -9.49 11.85 16.96
C GLY A 150 -10.26 11.35 15.73
N SER A 151 -10.27 12.13 14.65
CA SER A 151 -10.95 11.77 13.39
C SER A 151 -10.31 12.48 12.20
N THR A 152 -10.39 11.83 11.02
CA THR A 152 -9.90 12.46 9.77
C THR A 152 -10.55 13.82 9.53
N GLN A 153 -9.83 14.68 8.83
CA GLN A 153 -10.30 16.00 8.42
C GLN A 153 -10.52 16.12 6.91
N THR A 154 -10.70 14.99 6.22
CA THR A 154 -10.92 14.96 4.76
C THR A 154 -12.13 15.77 4.34
N LYS A 155 -13.23 15.75 5.10
CA LYS A 155 -14.41 16.60 4.82
C LYS A 155 -14.09 18.09 4.83
N LYS A 156 -13.18 18.52 5.69
CA LYS A 156 -12.70 19.90 5.72
C LYS A 156 -11.74 20.20 4.58
N ALA A 157 -10.86 19.24 4.24
CA ALA A 157 -9.86 19.37 3.20
C ALA A 157 -10.45 19.30 1.79
N LEU A 158 -11.36 18.35 1.55
CA LEU A 158 -11.85 17.97 0.23
C LEU A 158 -13.35 18.28 0.03
N GLY A 159 -14.07 18.68 1.10
CA GLY A 159 -15.52 18.87 1.10
C GLY A 159 -16.33 17.58 1.30
N MET A 160 -15.68 16.42 1.32
CA MET A 160 -16.29 15.09 1.42
C MET A 160 -15.28 14.05 1.96
N ASP A 161 -15.73 12.82 2.20
CA ASP A 161 -14.82 11.72 2.54
C ASP A 161 -13.95 11.33 1.33
N LEU A 162 -12.79 10.71 1.58
CA LEU A 162 -11.81 10.38 0.53
C LEU A 162 -12.39 9.47 -0.55
N PHE A 163 -13.14 8.43 -0.18
CA PHE A 163 -13.74 7.52 -1.16
C PHE A 163 -14.89 8.18 -1.94
N GLU A 164 -15.64 9.08 -1.31
CA GLU A 164 -16.62 9.91 -2.01
C GLU A 164 -15.92 10.87 -3.00
N TYR A 165 -14.78 11.43 -2.63
CA TYR A 165 -13.94 12.26 -3.50
C TYR A 165 -13.49 11.47 -4.73
N PHE A 166 -13.00 10.24 -4.56
CA PHE A 166 -12.60 9.37 -5.67
C PHE A 166 -13.77 8.89 -6.54
N ALA A 167 -14.98 8.81 -6.00
CA ALA A 167 -16.17 8.45 -6.78
C ALA A 167 -16.67 9.58 -7.71
N ARG A 168 -16.14 10.80 -7.58
CA ARG A 168 -16.53 11.92 -8.44
C ARG A 168 -15.89 11.81 -9.82
N PRO A 169 -16.66 12.02 -10.92
CA PRO A 169 -16.11 11.93 -12.28
C PRO A 169 -14.92 12.86 -12.53
N GLU A 170 -14.91 14.05 -11.94
CA GLU A 170 -13.82 15.03 -12.05
C GLU A 170 -12.52 14.55 -11.43
N ASN A 171 -12.56 13.60 -10.49
CA ASN A 171 -11.41 13.03 -9.78
C ASN A 171 -11.02 11.62 -10.29
N SER A 172 -11.66 11.16 -11.39
CA SER A 172 -11.48 9.79 -11.91
C SER A 172 -10.03 9.45 -12.25
N ALA A 173 -9.24 10.41 -12.72
CA ALA A 173 -7.82 10.21 -13.01
C ALA A 173 -7.01 9.94 -11.72
N GLU A 174 -7.27 10.68 -10.64
CA GLU A 174 -6.62 10.48 -9.36
C GLU A 174 -7.09 9.15 -8.69
N ALA A 175 -8.37 8.81 -8.82
CA ALA A 175 -8.93 7.54 -8.38
C ALA A 175 -8.27 6.34 -9.09
N ALA A 176 -8.10 6.42 -10.41
CA ALA A 176 -7.39 5.39 -11.18
C ALA A 176 -5.92 5.26 -10.76
N LEU A 177 -5.26 6.38 -10.49
CA LEU A 177 -3.89 6.41 -10.02
C LEU A 177 -3.76 5.78 -8.62
N PHE A 178 -4.69 6.06 -7.71
CA PHE A 178 -4.77 5.45 -6.39
C PHE A 178 -4.96 3.92 -6.50
N SER A 179 -5.92 3.47 -7.30
CA SER A 179 -6.17 2.04 -7.53
C SER A 179 -4.94 1.33 -8.10
N GLN A 180 -4.22 1.97 -9.04
CA GLN A 180 -2.98 1.43 -9.58
C GLN A 180 -1.86 1.36 -8.53
N ALA A 181 -1.74 2.38 -7.67
CA ALA A 181 -0.74 2.40 -6.60
C ALA A 181 -0.99 1.26 -5.60
N MET A 182 -2.24 1.07 -5.19
CA MET A 182 -2.63 -0.02 -4.29
C MET A 182 -2.41 -1.39 -4.93
N GLY A 183 -2.74 -1.57 -6.21
CA GLY A 183 -2.49 -2.79 -6.96
C GLY A 183 -1.00 -3.14 -7.04
N ASN A 184 -0.14 -2.17 -7.36
CA ASN A 184 1.31 -2.38 -7.45
C ASN A 184 1.94 -2.78 -6.10
N MET A 185 1.52 -2.17 -5.00
CA MET A 185 1.97 -2.55 -3.65
C MET A 185 1.47 -3.94 -3.26
N SER A 186 0.26 -4.26 -3.66
CA SER A 186 -0.44 -5.48 -3.31
C SER A 186 0.21 -6.75 -3.88
N GLY A 187 0.90 -6.67 -5.01
CA GLY A 187 1.38 -7.85 -5.75
C GLY A 187 2.28 -8.78 -4.95
N LEU A 188 3.28 -8.24 -4.23
CA LEU A 188 4.19 -9.06 -3.40
C LEU A 188 3.45 -9.69 -2.21
N VAL A 189 2.55 -8.93 -1.58
CA VAL A 189 1.72 -9.38 -0.45
C VAL A 189 0.78 -10.49 -0.92
N THR A 190 0.15 -10.31 -2.08
CA THR A 190 -0.72 -11.32 -2.70
C THR A 190 0.02 -12.61 -2.97
N GLN A 191 1.22 -12.56 -3.57
CA GLN A 191 2.03 -13.75 -3.82
C GLN A 191 2.39 -14.49 -2.53
N GLY A 192 2.79 -13.76 -1.49
CA GLY A 192 3.08 -14.34 -0.18
C GLY A 192 1.85 -14.98 0.47
N ALA A 193 0.69 -14.34 0.36
CA ALA A 193 -0.56 -14.87 0.90
C ALA A 193 -1.02 -16.12 0.16
N VAL A 194 -0.96 -16.14 -1.18
CA VAL A 194 -1.28 -17.31 -2.02
C VAL A 194 -0.36 -18.49 -1.70
N ALA A 195 0.94 -18.24 -1.55
CA ALA A 195 1.90 -19.28 -1.22
C ALA A 195 1.71 -19.90 0.18
N ALA A 196 1.18 -19.13 1.13
CA ALA A 196 1.00 -19.57 2.53
C ALA A 196 -0.39 -20.14 2.81
N LEU A 197 -1.41 -19.76 2.04
CA LEU A 197 -2.80 -20.17 2.24
C LEU A 197 -3.06 -21.58 1.66
N SER A 198 -3.65 -22.47 2.47
CA SER A 198 -4.15 -23.75 1.96
C SER A 198 -5.59 -23.59 1.46
N THR A 199 -5.88 -24.05 0.27
CA THR A 199 -7.23 -24.10 -0.32
C THR A 199 -7.95 -25.44 -0.11
N ALA A 200 -7.36 -26.35 0.65
CA ALA A 200 -7.95 -27.67 0.90
C ALA A 200 -9.38 -27.56 1.46
N GLY A 201 -10.33 -28.20 0.78
CA GLY A 201 -11.75 -28.17 1.14
C GLY A 201 -12.48 -26.88 0.78
N VAL A 202 -11.89 -26.03 -0.05
CA VAL A 202 -12.50 -24.78 -0.55
C VAL A 202 -12.87 -25.00 -2.01
N SER A 203 -14.09 -24.64 -2.38
CA SER A 203 -14.58 -24.64 -3.77
C SER A 203 -14.91 -23.22 -4.23
N THR A 204 -15.38 -22.37 -3.32
CA THR A 204 -15.82 -21.01 -3.61
C THR A 204 -15.08 -19.98 -2.75
N VAL A 205 -14.58 -18.93 -3.39
CA VAL A 205 -13.84 -17.84 -2.75
C VAL A 205 -14.47 -16.50 -3.10
N VAL A 206 -14.67 -15.65 -2.10
CA VAL A 206 -15.09 -14.25 -2.28
C VAL A 206 -14.00 -13.31 -1.79
N ASP A 207 -13.51 -12.43 -2.67
CA ASP A 207 -12.59 -11.34 -2.37
C ASP A 207 -13.41 -10.08 -2.06
N VAL A 208 -13.47 -9.72 -0.78
CA VAL A 208 -14.32 -8.63 -0.27
C VAL A 208 -13.58 -7.31 -0.38
N GLY A 209 -14.07 -6.40 -1.21
CA GLY A 209 -13.36 -5.17 -1.55
C GLY A 209 -12.13 -5.44 -2.43
N GLY A 210 -12.18 -6.50 -3.26
CA GLY A 210 -11.04 -7.01 -4.01
C GLY A 210 -10.62 -6.16 -5.22
N ALA A 211 -11.25 -5.02 -5.47
CA ALA A 211 -10.98 -4.11 -6.59
C ALA A 211 -10.92 -4.88 -7.94
N HIS A 212 -9.73 -4.97 -8.55
CA HIS A 212 -9.53 -5.69 -9.82
C HIS A 212 -9.40 -7.22 -9.65
N GLY A 213 -9.54 -7.75 -8.43
CA GLY A 213 -9.55 -9.19 -8.16
C GLY A 213 -8.18 -9.86 -8.16
N ASP A 214 -7.10 -9.11 -8.05
CA ASP A 214 -5.74 -9.65 -8.16
C ASP A 214 -5.48 -10.80 -7.17
N PHE A 215 -6.07 -10.75 -5.98
CA PHE A 215 -5.85 -11.79 -4.98
C PHE A 215 -6.62 -13.07 -5.31
N VAL A 216 -7.92 -12.98 -5.54
CA VAL A 216 -8.72 -14.15 -5.86
C VAL A 216 -8.30 -14.78 -7.21
N LEU A 217 -7.95 -13.97 -8.21
CA LEU A 217 -7.47 -14.45 -9.49
C LEU A 217 -6.13 -15.20 -9.36
N ALA A 218 -5.18 -14.66 -8.58
CA ALA A 218 -3.93 -15.35 -8.31
C ALA A 218 -4.14 -16.69 -7.57
N LEU A 219 -5.12 -16.74 -6.67
CA LEU A 219 -5.47 -17.98 -5.97
C LEU A 219 -6.09 -19.00 -6.93
N MET A 220 -6.96 -18.57 -7.85
CA MET A 220 -7.57 -19.42 -8.89
C MET A 220 -6.54 -19.91 -9.92
N GLU A 221 -5.48 -19.15 -10.20
CA GLU A 221 -4.35 -19.61 -11.02
C GLU A 221 -3.56 -20.72 -10.32
N ALA A 222 -3.38 -20.59 -9.00
CA ALA A 222 -2.67 -21.57 -8.17
C ALA A 222 -3.50 -22.86 -7.94
N ASP A 223 -4.83 -22.74 -7.92
CA ASP A 223 -5.75 -23.88 -7.71
C ASP A 223 -6.88 -23.88 -8.77
N PRO A 224 -6.79 -24.78 -9.77
CA PRO A 224 -7.76 -24.85 -10.86
C PRO A 224 -9.18 -25.27 -10.46
N GLU A 225 -9.37 -25.85 -9.29
CA GLU A 225 -10.70 -26.30 -8.81
C GLU A 225 -11.52 -25.15 -8.17
N LEU A 226 -10.90 -24.00 -7.91
CA LEU A 226 -11.57 -22.88 -7.28
C LEU A 226 -12.44 -22.09 -8.27
N SER A 227 -13.61 -21.69 -7.79
CA SER A 227 -14.41 -20.61 -8.37
C SER A 227 -14.28 -19.37 -7.51
N GLY A 228 -14.00 -18.22 -8.14
CA GLY A 228 -13.73 -16.96 -7.44
C GLY A 228 -14.74 -15.88 -7.75
N GLN A 229 -14.98 -15.02 -6.77
CA GLN A 229 -15.79 -13.82 -6.93
C GLN A 229 -15.08 -12.60 -6.33
N VAL A 230 -15.23 -11.44 -6.96
CA VAL A 230 -14.97 -10.16 -6.33
C VAL A 230 -16.29 -9.53 -5.93
N LEU A 231 -16.38 -9.02 -4.71
CA LEU A 231 -17.44 -8.11 -4.29
C LEU A 231 -16.83 -6.72 -4.11
N ASP A 232 -17.27 -5.75 -4.90
CA ASP A 232 -16.80 -4.37 -4.79
C ASP A 232 -17.87 -3.39 -5.29
N LEU A 233 -17.59 -2.10 -5.19
CA LEU A 233 -18.47 -1.04 -5.69
C LEU A 233 -18.63 -1.12 -7.22
N PRO A 234 -19.75 -0.63 -7.80
CA PRO A 234 -20.04 -0.78 -9.22
C PRO A 234 -18.94 -0.33 -10.18
N HIS A 235 -18.17 0.70 -9.80
CA HIS A 235 -17.10 1.22 -10.65
C HIS A 235 -15.84 0.33 -10.70
N ALA A 236 -15.65 -0.56 -9.74
CA ALA A 236 -14.49 -1.46 -9.66
C ALA A 236 -14.71 -2.80 -10.40
N VAL A 237 -15.95 -3.28 -10.44
CA VAL A 237 -16.25 -4.65 -10.94
C VAL A 237 -15.97 -4.87 -12.43
N ASP A 238 -16.04 -3.83 -13.26
CA ASP A 238 -15.72 -3.96 -14.68
C ASP A 238 -14.21 -4.19 -14.90
N GLY A 239 -13.37 -3.58 -14.09
CA GLY A 239 -11.93 -3.84 -14.08
C GLY A 239 -11.59 -5.28 -13.69
N ALA A 240 -12.29 -5.83 -12.71
CA ALA A 240 -12.11 -7.21 -12.28
C ALA A 240 -12.51 -8.22 -13.38
N ARG A 241 -13.59 -7.96 -14.12
CA ARG A 241 -14.01 -8.81 -15.27
C ARG A 241 -12.95 -8.79 -16.39
N ALA A 242 -12.45 -7.60 -16.72
CA ALA A 242 -11.42 -7.45 -17.76
C ALA A 242 -10.11 -8.16 -17.37
N GLU A 243 -9.71 -8.10 -16.10
CA GLU A 243 -8.50 -8.79 -15.63
C GLU A 243 -8.70 -10.32 -15.62
N ALA A 244 -9.87 -10.82 -15.24
CA ALA A 244 -10.20 -12.24 -15.32
C ALA A 244 -10.19 -12.76 -16.78
N GLU A 245 -10.71 -11.99 -17.72
CA GLU A 245 -10.67 -12.32 -19.15
C GLU A 245 -9.22 -12.41 -19.66
N LYS A 246 -8.41 -11.43 -19.34
CA LYS A 246 -6.99 -11.37 -19.70
C LYS A 246 -6.20 -12.59 -19.18
N ARG A 247 -6.54 -13.09 -17.97
CA ARG A 247 -5.93 -14.29 -17.36
C ARG A 247 -6.59 -15.60 -17.80
N GLY A 248 -7.66 -15.57 -18.63
CA GLY A 248 -8.37 -16.76 -19.08
C GLY A 248 -9.17 -17.47 -17.99
N LEU A 249 -9.65 -16.73 -16.99
CA LEU A 249 -10.35 -17.26 -15.81
C LEU A 249 -11.86 -16.97 -15.81
N SER A 250 -12.42 -16.36 -16.86
CA SER A 250 -13.81 -15.90 -16.93
C SER A 250 -14.85 -17.00 -16.65
N ASP A 251 -14.55 -18.25 -17.00
CA ASP A 251 -15.49 -19.38 -16.83
C ASP A 251 -15.71 -19.74 -15.34
N ARG A 252 -14.79 -19.38 -14.47
CA ARG A 252 -14.80 -19.69 -13.03
C ARG A 252 -14.82 -18.43 -12.15
N PHE A 253 -14.90 -17.24 -12.77
CA PHE A 253 -14.85 -15.97 -12.09
C PHE A 253 -16.14 -15.17 -12.28
N SER A 254 -16.55 -14.46 -11.24
CA SER A 254 -17.61 -13.46 -11.33
C SER A 254 -17.25 -12.18 -10.53
N ALA A 255 -17.75 -11.04 -10.98
CA ALA A 255 -17.62 -9.78 -10.27
C ALA A 255 -19.02 -9.26 -9.92
N VAL A 256 -19.27 -9.08 -8.62
CA VAL A 256 -20.54 -8.69 -8.02
C VAL A 256 -20.43 -7.25 -7.54
N ALA A 257 -21.28 -6.39 -8.08
CA ALA A 257 -21.41 -5.03 -7.58
C ALA A 257 -22.28 -5.03 -6.32
N GLY A 258 -21.75 -4.54 -5.20
CA GLY A 258 -22.47 -4.55 -3.93
C GLY A 258 -21.76 -3.75 -2.85
N ASP A 259 -22.37 -3.76 -1.66
CA ASP A 259 -21.88 -3.10 -0.47
C ASP A 259 -21.68 -4.15 0.64
N PHE A 260 -20.43 -4.43 0.99
CA PHE A 260 -20.07 -5.42 2.00
C PHE A 260 -20.57 -5.08 3.42
N PHE A 261 -21.02 -3.86 3.65
CA PHE A 261 -21.71 -3.49 4.89
C PHE A 261 -23.15 -4.06 4.97
N GLN A 262 -23.72 -4.38 3.82
CA GLN A 262 -25.10 -4.89 3.75
C GLN A 262 -25.12 -6.41 3.60
N GLU A 263 -24.47 -6.93 2.55
CA GLU A 263 -24.44 -8.35 2.28
C GLU A 263 -23.20 -8.76 1.48
N VAL A 264 -22.82 -10.02 1.60
CA VAL A 264 -21.76 -10.65 0.81
C VAL A 264 -22.28 -11.97 0.21
N PRO A 265 -21.80 -12.39 -0.96
CA PRO A 265 -22.13 -13.71 -1.52
C PRO A 265 -21.68 -14.84 -0.59
N SER A 266 -22.38 -15.98 -0.61
CA SER A 266 -21.97 -17.16 0.16
C SER A 266 -20.66 -17.76 -0.39
N ALA A 267 -19.77 -18.21 0.49
CA ALA A 267 -18.49 -18.80 0.11
C ALA A 267 -17.94 -19.74 1.18
N ASP A 268 -16.99 -20.59 0.78
CA ASP A 268 -16.19 -21.39 1.69
C ASP A 268 -15.01 -20.60 2.28
N LEU A 269 -14.53 -19.59 1.53
CA LEU A 269 -13.42 -18.74 1.94
C LEU A 269 -13.69 -17.28 1.58
N TYR A 270 -13.55 -16.41 2.55
CA TYR A 270 -13.50 -14.95 2.33
C TYR A 270 -12.06 -14.46 2.38
N LEU A 271 -11.67 -13.65 1.41
CA LEU A 271 -10.43 -12.89 1.41
C LEU A 271 -10.78 -11.44 1.78
N VAL A 272 -10.10 -10.90 2.78
CA VAL A 272 -10.26 -9.52 3.25
C VAL A 272 -8.85 -8.92 3.38
N LYS A 273 -8.37 -8.28 2.31
CA LYS A 273 -6.99 -7.79 2.23
C LYS A 273 -6.95 -6.28 2.12
N THR A 274 -6.30 -5.62 3.07
CA THR A 274 -6.19 -4.14 3.11
C THR A 274 -7.55 -3.44 3.03
N ILE A 275 -8.49 -3.93 3.83
CA ILE A 275 -9.86 -3.40 3.93
C ILE A 275 -10.15 -2.91 5.34
N LEU A 276 -9.82 -3.73 6.37
CA LEU A 276 -10.20 -3.40 7.75
C LEU A 276 -9.49 -2.16 8.29
N HIS A 277 -8.32 -1.86 7.76
CA HIS A 277 -7.56 -0.69 8.17
C HIS A 277 -8.22 0.65 7.76
N ASP A 278 -9.12 0.65 6.77
CA ASP A 278 -9.83 1.86 6.33
C ASP A 278 -11.01 2.23 7.25
N TRP A 279 -11.40 1.34 8.17
CA TRP A 279 -12.64 1.42 8.93
C TRP A 279 -12.42 1.39 10.44
N ASP A 280 -13.35 2.02 11.18
CA ASP A 280 -13.39 1.89 12.63
C ASP A 280 -13.79 0.47 13.09
N ASP A 281 -13.64 0.17 14.38
CA ASP A 281 -13.91 -1.17 14.92
C ASP A 281 -15.35 -1.63 14.73
N ALA A 282 -16.32 -0.73 14.85
CA ALA A 282 -17.74 -1.06 14.67
C ALA A 282 -18.06 -1.41 13.21
N GLN A 283 -17.47 -0.68 12.30
CA GLN A 283 -17.55 -0.94 10.86
C GLN A 283 -16.84 -2.23 10.47
N CYS A 284 -15.63 -2.48 10.99
CA CYS A 284 -14.93 -3.77 10.80
C CYS A 284 -15.77 -4.96 11.30
N VAL A 285 -16.38 -4.83 12.46
CA VAL A 285 -17.30 -5.87 13.00
C VAL A 285 -18.49 -6.08 12.06
N THR A 286 -19.03 -5.03 11.46
CA THR A 286 -20.14 -5.13 10.51
C THR A 286 -19.72 -5.90 9.24
N ILE A 287 -18.60 -5.55 8.64
CA ILE A 287 -18.05 -6.24 7.46
C ILE A 287 -17.86 -7.74 7.75
N LEU A 288 -17.18 -8.05 8.85
CA LEU A 288 -16.91 -9.44 9.21
C LEU A 288 -18.15 -10.22 9.61
N ARG A 289 -19.19 -9.57 10.17
CA ARG A 289 -20.49 -10.20 10.42
C ARG A 289 -21.23 -10.52 9.13
N SER A 290 -21.15 -9.67 8.11
CA SER A 290 -21.71 -9.97 6.79
C SER A 290 -21.06 -11.25 6.24
N CYS A 291 -19.73 -11.37 6.28
CA CYS A 291 -19.02 -12.61 5.93
C CYS A 291 -19.45 -13.80 6.81
N ARG A 292 -19.57 -13.59 8.14
CA ARG A 292 -19.96 -14.66 9.08
C ARG A 292 -21.37 -15.19 8.83
N SER A 293 -22.27 -14.34 8.39
CA SER A 293 -23.67 -14.70 8.11
C SER A 293 -23.84 -15.49 6.83
N ALA A 294 -22.93 -15.33 5.88
CA ALA A 294 -22.99 -15.93 4.55
C ALA A 294 -22.00 -17.09 4.34
N VAL A 295 -21.09 -17.33 5.32
CA VAL A 295 -20.09 -18.40 5.21
C VAL A 295 -20.75 -19.77 5.19
N ASN A 296 -20.31 -20.64 4.28
CA ASN A 296 -20.73 -22.02 4.18
C ASN A 296 -20.30 -22.81 5.43
N GLU A 297 -20.91 -23.96 5.68
CA GLU A 297 -20.55 -24.84 6.79
C GLU A 297 -19.06 -25.26 6.70
N GLY A 298 -18.31 -25.05 7.77
CA GLY A 298 -16.87 -25.30 7.80
C GLY A 298 -16.01 -24.25 7.07
N GLY A 299 -16.64 -23.23 6.51
CA GLY A 299 -15.92 -22.16 5.83
C GLY A 299 -15.15 -21.22 6.78
N ARG A 300 -14.28 -20.40 6.20
CA ARG A 300 -13.31 -19.58 6.92
C ARG A 300 -13.07 -18.23 6.23
N ALA A 301 -12.33 -17.35 6.89
CA ALA A 301 -11.84 -16.12 6.28
C ALA A 301 -10.32 -16.01 6.43
N LEU A 302 -9.69 -15.32 5.48
CA LEU A 302 -8.31 -14.85 5.56
C LEU A 302 -8.32 -13.33 5.55
N VAL A 303 -7.88 -12.73 6.62
CA VAL A 303 -7.60 -11.29 6.72
C VAL A 303 -6.11 -11.08 6.47
N VAL A 304 -5.77 -10.14 5.59
CA VAL A 304 -4.38 -9.79 5.26
C VAL A 304 -4.20 -8.29 5.49
N GLU A 305 -3.48 -7.95 6.56
CA GLU A 305 -3.29 -6.56 7.00
C GLU A 305 -1.86 -6.32 7.52
N LEU A 306 -1.47 -5.06 7.61
CA LEU A 306 -0.35 -4.67 8.45
C LEU A 306 -0.71 -4.95 9.91
N VAL A 307 0.27 -5.39 10.68
CA VAL A 307 0.08 -5.64 12.12
C VAL A 307 1.06 -4.79 12.89
N VAL A 308 0.55 -3.92 13.76
CA VAL A 308 1.37 -3.11 14.66
C VAL A 308 2.18 -4.01 15.57
N GLY A 309 3.49 -3.85 15.54
CA GLY A 309 4.45 -4.64 16.29
C GLY A 309 4.72 -4.09 17.70
N GLU A 310 5.87 -4.47 18.27
CA GLU A 310 6.29 -4.04 19.60
C GLU A 310 6.62 -2.53 19.62
N LEU A 311 6.00 -1.79 20.55
CA LEU A 311 6.25 -0.36 20.70
C LEU A 311 7.72 -0.08 21.04
N GLY A 312 8.23 1.02 20.50
CA GLY A 312 9.61 1.46 20.70
C GLY A 312 10.62 0.84 19.72
N ARG A 313 10.16 0.07 18.76
CA ARG A 313 10.96 -0.39 17.60
C ARG A 313 10.48 0.30 16.33
N PRO A 314 11.37 0.51 15.35
CA PRO A 314 10.95 0.98 14.02
C PRO A 314 9.93 -0.01 13.43
N ASP A 315 8.75 0.49 13.09
CA ASP A 315 7.66 -0.29 12.54
C ASP A 315 6.88 0.54 11.53
N PHE A 316 6.78 0.03 10.31
CA PHE A 316 6.05 0.71 9.24
C PHE A 316 4.55 0.80 9.53
N ALA A 317 3.96 -0.20 10.20
CA ALA A 317 2.53 -0.18 10.53
C ALA A 317 2.17 1.01 11.43
N THR A 318 3.01 1.35 12.43
CA THR A 318 2.76 2.51 13.30
C THR A 318 2.84 3.85 12.55
N VAL A 319 3.64 3.94 11.49
CA VAL A 319 3.72 5.16 10.66
C VAL A 319 2.56 5.19 9.66
N SER A 320 2.20 4.04 9.09
CA SER A 320 1.03 3.87 8.22
C SER A 320 -0.27 4.24 8.92
N ASP A 321 -0.39 3.91 10.21
CA ASP A 321 -1.54 4.29 11.05
C ASP A 321 -1.84 5.81 11.01
N MET A 322 -0.80 6.63 10.96
CA MET A 322 -0.99 8.08 10.83
C MET A 322 -1.53 8.48 9.46
N ALA A 323 -1.25 7.71 8.41
CA ALA A 323 -1.89 7.91 7.11
C ALA A 323 -3.38 7.54 7.16
N MET A 324 -3.74 6.47 7.88
CA MET A 324 -5.15 6.10 8.09
C MET A 324 -5.90 7.23 8.81
N LEU A 325 -5.34 7.79 9.88
CA LEU A 325 -5.94 8.94 10.57
C LEU A 325 -6.06 10.18 9.66
N ALA A 326 -5.07 10.43 8.79
CA ALA A 326 -5.11 11.57 7.89
C ALA A 326 -6.15 11.43 6.77
N MET A 327 -6.36 10.22 6.26
CA MET A 327 -7.12 9.93 5.03
C MET A 327 -8.49 9.35 5.29
N THR A 328 -8.61 8.43 6.28
CA THR A 328 -9.83 7.67 6.58
C THR A 328 -10.19 7.81 8.06
N ASN A 329 -11.19 7.09 8.54
CA ASN A 329 -11.46 6.94 9.98
C ASN A 329 -10.96 5.60 10.51
N GLY A 330 -10.16 4.90 9.71
CA GLY A 330 -9.59 3.63 10.06
C GLY A 330 -8.31 3.74 10.87
N ARG A 331 -7.67 2.59 11.09
CA ARG A 331 -6.41 2.47 11.81
C ARG A 331 -5.72 1.13 11.54
N GLU A 332 -4.40 1.13 11.66
CA GLU A 332 -3.65 -0.11 11.79
C GLU A 332 -3.82 -0.66 13.22
N ARG A 333 -3.77 -1.98 13.36
CA ARG A 333 -4.07 -2.67 14.63
C ARG A 333 -2.97 -3.66 15.01
N ASP A 334 -2.80 -3.88 16.31
CA ASP A 334 -2.05 -5.03 16.79
C ASP A 334 -2.92 -6.31 16.79
N LEU A 335 -2.29 -7.45 17.07
CA LEU A 335 -3.01 -8.74 17.07
C LEU A 335 -4.09 -8.83 18.15
N THR A 336 -3.96 -8.11 19.26
CA THR A 336 -4.96 -8.10 20.35
C THR A 336 -6.19 -7.31 19.93
N GLU A 337 -5.99 -6.17 19.27
CA GLU A 337 -7.04 -5.34 18.72
C GLU A 337 -7.80 -6.06 17.60
N PHE A 338 -7.08 -6.74 16.69
CA PHE A 338 -7.69 -7.61 15.68
C PHE A 338 -8.53 -8.72 16.32
N ASP A 339 -8.01 -9.43 17.34
CA ASP A 339 -8.74 -10.49 18.05
C ASP A 339 -10.04 -9.98 18.69
N ALA A 340 -10.03 -8.75 19.21
CA ALA A 340 -11.25 -8.13 19.75
C ALA A 340 -12.31 -7.91 18.67
N VAL A 341 -11.92 -7.39 17.50
CA VAL A 341 -12.80 -7.19 16.33
C VAL A 341 -13.32 -8.53 15.81
N PHE A 342 -12.44 -9.52 15.64
CA PHE A 342 -12.82 -10.86 15.17
C PHE A 342 -13.82 -11.53 16.10
N THR A 343 -13.55 -11.53 17.42
CA THR A 343 -14.44 -12.10 18.42
C THR A 343 -15.82 -11.43 18.44
N ALA A 344 -15.86 -10.10 18.37
CA ALA A 344 -17.11 -9.35 18.29
C ALA A 344 -17.94 -9.65 17.03
N ALA A 345 -17.28 -10.10 15.96
CA ALA A 345 -17.91 -10.48 14.70
C ALA A 345 -18.27 -11.98 14.59
N GLY A 346 -17.99 -12.79 15.62
CA GLY A 346 -18.26 -14.23 15.62
C GLY A 346 -17.18 -15.07 14.91
N TRP A 347 -15.95 -14.55 14.88
CA TRP A 347 -14.79 -15.22 14.35
C TRP A 347 -13.72 -15.42 15.43
N ARG A 348 -12.85 -16.40 15.23
CA ARG A 348 -11.66 -16.63 16.04
C ARG A 348 -10.46 -16.84 15.15
N ARG A 349 -9.38 -16.12 15.39
CA ARG A 349 -8.11 -16.33 14.70
C ARG A 349 -7.53 -17.68 15.06
N SER A 350 -7.23 -18.48 14.05
CA SER A 350 -6.66 -19.83 14.19
C SER A 350 -5.18 -19.89 13.88
N LYS A 351 -4.72 -19.04 12.92
CA LYS A 351 -3.30 -18.95 12.53
C LYS A 351 -2.93 -17.50 12.20
N THR A 352 -1.63 -17.19 12.30
CA THR A 352 -1.02 -15.94 11.83
C THR A 352 0.33 -16.29 11.23
N TYR A 353 0.63 -15.71 10.06
CA TYR A 353 1.89 -15.90 9.37
C TYR A 353 2.26 -14.67 8.54
N PRO A 354 3.56 -14.35 8.38
CA PRO A 354 3.98 -13.25 7.53
C PRO A 354 3.73 -13.59 6.05
N VAL A 355 3.30 -12.59 5.28
CA VAL A 355 3.07 -12.72 3.84
C VAL A 355 3.94 -11.76 3.01
N GLY A 356 4.87 -11.06 3.66
CA GLY A 356 5.78 -10.11 3.03
C GLY A 356 5.39 -8.65 3.27
N GLY A 357 6.35 -7.74 3.12
CA GLY A 357 6.12 -6.29 3.21
C GLY A 357 5.58 -5.79 4.56
N GLY A 358 5.78 -6.51 5.66
CA GLY A 358 5.21 -6.18 6.97
C GLY A 358 3.76 -6.64 7.15
N TYR A 359 3.15 -7.24 6.13
CA TYR A 359 1.79 -7.78 6.20
C TYR A 359 1.76 -9.20 6.78
N PHE A 360 0.64 -9.51 7.43
CA PHE A 360 0.36 -10.83 8.01
C PHE A 360 -0.96 -11.37 7.48
N GLY A 361 -0.97 -12.66 7.16
CA GLY A 361 -2.19 -13.44 6.95
C GLY A 361 -2.71 -13.94 8.29
N MET A 362 -3.97 -13.68 8.57
CA MET A 362 -4.71 -14.12 9.76
C MET A 362 -5.88 -14.99 9.32
N GLU A 363 -5.75 -16.32 9.50
CA GLU A 363 -6.86 -17.24 9.20
C GLU A 363 -7.87 -17.23 10.34
N LEU A 364 -9.15 -17.08 9.99
CA LEU A 364 -10.28 -17.01 10.91
C LEU A 364 -11.21 -18.22 10.70
N VAL A 365 -11.64 -18.80 11.81
CA VAL A 365 -12.68 -19.83 11.84
C VAL A 365 -13.93 -19.30 12.51
N ALA A 366 -15.09 -19.71 12.04
CA ALA A 366 -16.38 -19.35 12.61
C ALA A 366 -16.54 -19.94 14.02
N VAL A 367 -17.11 -19.17 14.95
CA VAL A 367 -17.42 -19.58 16.33
C VAL A 367 -18.88 -19.29 16.65
#